data_1e377826c520f8a0b79dfd3dfab7c3cf
#
_entry.id   1e377826c520f8a0b79dfd3dfab7c3cf
#
_cell.length_a   1.000
_cell.length_b   1.000
_cell.length_c   1.000
_cell.angle_alpha   90.00
_cell.angle_beta   90.00
_cell.angle_gamma   90.00
#
_symmetry.space_group_name_H-M   'P 1'
#
loop_
_entity.id
_entity.type
_entity.pdbx_description
1 polymer ?
#
loop_
_entity_poly.entity_id
_entity_poly.type
_entity_poly.pdbx_seq_one_letter_code
_entity_poly.pdbx_strand_id
1 'polypeptide(L)'
;LAICSSSIRRYLLERDALPSESLTAGLPVSVRPADDLDGGNAISFIIANLYTTEADPLTRLKEIRRSTQLAKANLQAMPKEAINNYTIMLMAPMMLQLVSGLGGLTRPIFNTVISNVPGPSRDLYFSGCRLEQFYPISLIPHGQALNITVVSYSGQFNVAFTGDHDALPSMQRLSVYTGEALEELEAALGVTWESKRVEPIVSSKATTEKRPVAAKKPAVRKPATAKVGASKPVKAA
;
A
#
# COMPACT_ATOMS: atom_id res chain seq x y z
N LEU A 1 -10.39 6.32 -3.90
CA LEU A 1 -9.75 6.83 -5.14
C LEU A 1 -9.98 8.32 -5.34
N ALA A 2 -11.22 8.83 -5.22
CA ALA A 2 -11.51 10.26 -5.41
C ALA A 2 -10.70 11.14 -4.46
N ILE A 3 -10.62 10.78 -3.18
CA ILE A 3 -9.81 11.48 -2.18
C ILE A 3 -8.32 11.46 -2.55
N CYS A 4 -7.78 10.30 -2.97
CA CYS A 4 -6.40 10.22 -3.43
C CYS A 4 -6.16 11.09 -4.68
N SER A 5 -7.11 11.11 -5.62
CA SER A 5 -7.04 11.96 -6.79
C SER A 5 -7.02 13.45 -6.42
N SER A 6 -7.89 13.89 -5.50
CA SER A 6 -7.91 15.28 -5.00
C SER A 6 -6.59 15.66 -4.34
N SER A 7 -6.07 14.78 -3.49
CA SER A 7 -4.79 14.96 -2.80
C SER A 7 -3.62 15.13 -3.78
N ILE A 8 -3.53 14.23 -4.78
CA ILE A 8 -2.50 14.30 -5.83
C ILE A 8 -2.67 15.57 -6.68
N ARG A 9 -3.91 15.87 -7.11
CA ARG A 9 -4.20 17.09 -7.88
C ARG A 9 -3.72 18.33 -7.13
N ARG A 10 -4.06 18.48 -5.85
CA ARG A 10 -3.66 19.62 -5.04
C ARG A 10 -2.13 19.70 -4.89
N TYR A 11 -1.49 18.57 -4.63
CA TYR A 11 -0.03 18.49 -4.55
C TYR A 11 0.65 18.97 -5.83
N LEU A 12 0.13 18.60 -6.99
CA LEU A 12 0.67 18.99 -8.30
C LEU A 12 0.34 20.44 -8.65
N LEU A 13 -0.87 20.93 -8.33
CA LEU A 13 -1.24 22.33 -8.55
C LEU A 13 -0.35 23.31 -7.78
N GLU A 14 -0.04 23.02 -6.52
CA GLU A 14 0.83 23.88 -5.71
C GLU A 14 2.28 23.95 -6.23
N ARG A 15 2.63 23.11 -7.19
CA ARG A 15 3.97 23.03 -7.81
C ARG A 15 3.97 23.39 -9.29
N ASP A 16 2.85 23.89 -9.80
CA ASP A 16 2.66 24.14 -11.24
C ASP A 16 3.03 22.93 -12.11
N ALA A 17 2.81 21.72 -11.59
CA ALA A 17 3.21 20.44 -12.18
C ALA A 17 2.01 19.55 -12.56
N LEU A 18 0.78 20.09 -12.55
CA LEU A 18 -0.39 19.33 -12.97
C LEU A 18 -0.37 19.14 -14.49
N PRO A 19 -0.33 17.89 -14.98
CA PRO A 19 -0.35 17.63 -16.42
C PRO A 19 -1.67 18.05 -17.06
N SER A 20 -1.64 18.33 -18.36
CA SER A 20 -2.85 18.57 -19.17
C SER A 20 -3.72 17.32 -19.32
N GLU A 21 -3.12 16.14 -19.22
CA GLU A 21 -3.81 14.85 -19.20
C GLU A 21 -3.95 14.34 -17.78
N SER A 22 -5.10 13.73 -17.48
CA SER A 22 -5.34 13.13 -16.17
C SER A 22 -4.41 11.96 -15.92
N LEU A 23 -3.92 11.86 -14.69
CA LEU A 23 -3.12 10.74 -14.25
C LEU A 23 -3.94 9.45 -14.18
N THR A 24 -3.26 8.33 -14.32
CA THR A 24 -3.83 6.98 -14.20
C THR A 24 -3.26 6.23 -13.03
N ALA A 25 -4.07 5.35 -12.43
CA ALA A 25 -3.64 4.46 -11.37
C ALA A 25 -3.84 2.99 -11.75
N GLY A 26 -2.83 2.18 -11.42
CA GLY A 26 -2.97 0.73 -11.39
C GLY A 26 -3.62 0.31 -10.07
N LEU A 27 -4.75 -0.40 -10.17
CA LEU A 27 -5.49 -0.89 -9.02
C LEU A 27 -5.39 -2.40 -8.96
N PRO A 28 -4.74 -2.97 -7.93
CA PRO A 28 -4.78 -4.41 -7.70
C PRO A 28 -6.21 -4.87 -7.40
N VAL A 29 -6.63 -5.93 -8.05
CA VAL A 29 -7.95 -6.54 -7.85
C VAL A 29 -7.77 -8.02 -7.60
N SER A 30 -8.39 -8.55 -6.55
CA SER A 30 -8.44 -9.98 -6.32
C SER A 30 -9.32 -10.64 -7.39
N VAL A 31 -8.77 -11.63 -8.05
CA VAL A 31 -9.48 -12.49 -9.02
C VAL A 31 -9.65 -13.90 -8.49
N ARG A 32 -9.48 -14.09 -7.18
CA ARG A 32 -9.67 -15.37 -6.51
C ARG A 32 -11.17 -15.69 -6.43
N PRO A 33 -11.60 -16.88 -6.84
CA PRO A 33 -12.94 -17.37 -6.55
C PRO A 33 -13.21 -17.42 -5.04
N ALA A 34 -14.45 -17.21 -4.64
CA ALA A 34 -14.83 -17.18 -3.22
C ALA A 34 -14.65 -18.55 -2.52
N ASP A 35 -14.65 -19.63 -3.29
CA ASP A 35 -14.50 -21.02 -2.87
C ASP A 35 -13.06 -21.56 -2.96
N ASP A 36 -12.12 -20.75 -3.43
CA ASP A 36 -10.71 -21.12 -3.55
C ASP A 36 -10.01 -20.96 -2.19
N LEU A 37 -9.81 -22.09 -1.51
CA LEU A 37 -9.11 -22.19 -0.23
C LEU A 37 -7.62 -22.44 -0.38
N ASP A 38 -7.13 -22.68 -1.59
CA ASP A 38 -5.72 -22.91 -1.87
C ASP A 38 -4.94 -21.59 -1.70
N GLY A 39 -3.82 -21.68 -1.01
CA GLY A 39 -2.93 -20.54 -0.79
C GLY A 39 -2.37 -20.00 -2.10
N GLY A 40 -1.95 -18.75 -2.12
CA GLY A 40 -1.31 -18.10 -3.25
C GLY A 40 -1.91 -16.73 -3.58
N ASN A 41 -1.24 -16.00 -4.44
CA ASN A 41 -1.66 -14.66 -4.86
C ASN A 41 -2.43 -14.76 -6.18
N ALA A 42 -3.75 -14.52 -6.13
CA ALA A 42 -4.60 -14.39 -7.32
C ALA A 42 -5.00 -12.91 -7.49
N ILE A 43 -4.06 -12.12 -8.00
CA ILE A 43 -4.21 -10.67 -8.18
C ILE A 43 -4.06 -10.34 -9.66
N SER A 44 -4.98 -9.56 -10.19
CA SER A 44 -4.86 -8.87 -11.46
C SER A 44 -4.87 -7.36 -11.24
N PHE A 45 -4.74 -6.59 -12.31
CA PHE A 45 -4.76 -5.13 -12.26
C PHE A 45 -5.80 -4.58 -13.21
N ILE A 46 -6.46 -3.51 -12.79
CA ILE A 46 -7.21 -2.64 -13.68
C ILE A 46 -6.54 -1.28 -13.69
N ILE A 47 -6.63 -0.57 -14.81
CA ILE A 47 -6.17 0.82 -14.92
C ILE A 47 -7.38 1.72 -14.76
N ALA A 48 -7.29 2.66 -13.82
CA ALA A 48 -8.30 3.67 -13.58
C ALA A 48 -7.77 5.06 -13.92
N ASN A 49 -8.57 5.86 -14.59
CA ASN A 49 -8.31 7.28 -14.74
C ASN A 49 -8.64 7.97 -13.41
N LEU A 50 -7.73 8.82 -12.92
CA LEU A 50 -7.91 9.55 -11.68
C LEU A 50 -8.64 10.89 -11.88
N TYR A 51 -8.87 11.31 -13.12
CA TYR A 51 -9.52 12.59 -13.45
C TYR A 51 -8.91 13.78 -12.68
N THR A 52 -7.58 13.80 -12.59
CA THR A 52 -6.85 14.85 -11.86
C THR A 52 -6.98 16.22 -12.51
N THR A 53 -7.38 16.31 -13.76
CA THR A 53 -7.68 17.57 -14.47
C THR A 53 -9.05 18.13 -14.12
N GLU A 54 -10.00 17.31 -13.62
CA GLU A 54 -11.32 17.75 -13.20
C GLU A 54 -11.25 18.49 -11.86
N ALA A 55 -11.79 19.70 -11.82
CA ALA A 55 -11.75 20.55 -10.64
C ALA A 55 -12.87 20.23 -9.65
N ASP A 56 -14.07 19.94 -10.15
CA ASP A 56 -15.23 19.65 -9.29
C ASP A 56 -15.11 18.27 -8.64
N PRO A 57 -15.11 18.19 -7.28
CA PRO A 57 -14.92 16.92 -6.56
C PRO A 57 -16.05 15.91 -6.80
N LEU A 58 -17.29 16.38 -7.02
CA LEU A 58 -18.41 15.47 -7.26
C LEU A 58 -18.38 14.88 -8.67
N THR A 59 -18.05 15.67 -9.66
CA THR A 59 -17.87 15.21 -11.04
C THR A 59 -16.71 14.24 -11.09
N ARG A 60 -15.59 14.57 -10.47
CA ARG A 60 -14.43 13.68 -10.36
C ARG A 60 -14.78 12.33 -9.69
N LEU A 61 -15.52 12.35 -8.58
CA LEU A 61 -15.99 11.13 -7.90
C LEU A 61 -16.87 10.27 -8.84
N LYS A 62 -17.82 10.87 -9.53
CA LYS A 62 -18.75 10.18 -10.45
C LYS A 62 -17.98 9.52 -11.60
N GLU A 63 -17.07 10.24 -12.22
CA GLU A 63 -16.30 9.74 -13.35
C GLU A 63 -15.32 8.62 -12.94
N ILE A 64 -14.62 8.77 -11.80
CA ILE A 64 -13.77 7.72 -11.23
C ILE A 64 -14.60 6.47 -10.93
N ARG A 65 -15.77 6.62 -10.32
CA ARG A 65 -16.67 5.51 -10.02
C ARG A 65 -17.11 4.79 -11.29
N ARG A 66 -17.57 5.54 -12.29
CA ARG A 66 -18.03 4.99 -13.58
C ARG A 66 -16.92 4.20 -14.28
N SER A 67 -15.74 4.80 -14.43
CA SER A 67 -14.62 4.15 -15.12
C SER A 67 -14.11 2.91 -14.38
N THR A 68 -14.06 2.98 -13.05
CA THR A 68 -13.62 1.84 -12.21
C THR A 68 -14.61 0.68 -12.23
N GLN A 69 -15.91 0.97 -12.20
CA GLN A 69 -16.96 -0.05 -12.31
C GLN A 69 -16.92 -0.76 -13.67
N LEU A 70 -16.75 0.02 -14.75
CA LEU A 70 -16.63 -0.54 -16.10
C LEU A 70 -15.38 -1.43 -16.22
N ALA A 71 -14.22 -0.96 -15.75
CA ALA A 71 -12.99 -1.73 -15.79
C ALA A 71 -13.09 -3.05 -14.99
N LYS A 72 -13.74 -3.02 -13.82
CA LYS A 72 -14.00 -4.22 -13.02
C LYS A 72 -14.95 -5.18 -13.73
N ALA A 73 -16.04 -4.68 -14.29
CA ALA A 73 -17.00 -5.49 -15.03
C ALA A 73 -16.34 -6.18 -16.23
N ASN A 74 -15.52 -5.46 -16.98
CA ASN A 74 -14.78 -6.02 -18.11
C ASN A 74 -13.82 -7.13 -17.67
N LEU A 75 -13.08 -6.93 -16.56
CA LEU A 75 -12.19 -7.95 -16.02
C LEU A 75 -12.96 -9.20 -15.55
N GLN A 76 -14.09 -9.01 -14.86
CA GLN A 76 -14.92 -10.10 -14.35
C GLN A 76 -15.64 -10.88 -15.45
N ALA A 77 -15.89 -10.27 -16.62
CA ALA A 77 -16.48 -10.93 -17.77
C ALA A 77 -15.49 -11.82 -18.54
N MET A 78 -14.18 -11.73 -18.26
CA MET A 78 -13.16 -12.53 -18.91
C MET A 78 -13.11 -13.94 -18.33
N PRO A 79 -12.90 -14.99 -19.17
CA PRO A 79 -12.55 -16.32 -18.69
C PRO A 79 -11.26 -16.32 -17.84
N LYS A 80 -11.11 -17.28 -16.95
CA LYS A 80 -9.97 -17.36 -16.00
C LYS A 80 -8.61 -17.33 -16.70
N GLU A 81 -8.48 -18.07 -17.80
CA GLU A 81 -7.27 -18.12 -18.64
C GLU A 81 -6.99 -16.77 -19.31
N ALA A 82 -8.02 -16.08 -19.74
CA ALA A 82 -7.89 -14.74 -20.35
C ALA A 82 -7.46 -13.70 -19.33
N ILE A 83 -7.90 -13.77 -18.07
CA ILE A 83 -7.45 -12.88 -17.00
C ILE A 83 -5.95 -13.05 -16.73
N ASN A 84 -5.44 -14.29 -16.70
CA ASN A 84 -4.03 -14.56 -16.52
C ASN A 84 -3.19 -13.97 -17.67
N ASN A 85 -3.59 -14.25 -18.91
CA ASN A 85 -2.91 -13.70 -20.10
C ASN A 85 -2.94 -12.17 -20.12
N TYR A 86 -4.09 -11.57 -19.81
CA TYR A 86 -4.25 -10.13 -19.67
C TYR A 86 -3.29 -9.57 -18.61
N THR A 87 -3.21 -10.19 -17.44
CA THR A 87 -2.32 -9.74 -16.36
C THR A 87 -0.85 -9.82 -16.76
N ILE A 88 -0.44 -10.93 -17.39
CA ILE A 88 0.93 -11.10 -17.90
C ILE A 88 1.22 -10.03 -18.95
N MET A 89 0.34 -9.85 -19.93
CA MET A 89 0.52 -8.86 -20.99
C MET A 89 0.60 -7.43 -20.47
N LEU A 90 -0.24 -7.10 -19.47
CA LEU A 90 -0.25 -5.79 -18.82
C LEU A 90 1.05 -5.54 -18.03
N MET A 91 1.56 -6.55 -17.32
CA MET A 91 2.75 -6.41 -16.47
C MET A 91 4.06 -6.63 -17.23
N ALA A 92 4.03 -7.27 -18.40
CA ALA A 92 5.22 -7.61 -19.16
C ALA A 92 6.15 -6.40 -19.47
N PRO A 93 5.66 -5.22 -19.86
CA PRO A 93 6.55 -4.06 -20.10
C PRO A 93 7.25 -3.62 -18.82
N MET A 94 6.57 -3.64 -17.66
CA MET A 94 7.17 -3.29 -16.37
C MET A 94 8.23 -4.32 -15.96
N MET A 95 7.95 -5.60 -16.16
CA MET A 95 8.92 -6.68 -15.87
C MET A 95 10.14 -6.59 -16.78
N LEU A 96 9.94 -6.28 -18.08
CA LEU A 96 11.03 -6.10 -19.02
C LEU A 96 11.92 -4.91 -18.63
N GLN A 97 11.34 -3.80 -18.22
CA GLN A 97 12.08 -2.63 -17.72
C GLN A 97 12.91 -2.97 -16.49
N LEU A 98 12.33 -3.76 -15.55
CA LEU A 98 13.02 -4.18 -14.34
C LEU A 98 14.24 -5.06 -14.65
N VAL A 99 14.10 -6.03 -15.55
CA VAL A 99 15.16 -6.98 -15.91
C VAL A 99 16.24 -6.35 -16.81
N SER A 100 15.82 -5.47 -17.72
CA SER A 100 16.76 -4.83 -18.67
C SER A 100 17.54 -3.65 -18.08
N GLY A 101 17.18 -3.18 -16.88
CA GLY A 101 17.74 -1.96 -16.31
C GLY A 101 17.33 -0.66 -17.03
N LEU A 102 16.38 -0.73 -17.95
CA LEU A 102 15.86 0.43 -18.72
C LEU A 102 14.70 1.13 -17.97
N GLY A 103 14.55 0.87 -16.68
CA GLY A 103 13.53 1.50 -15.84
C GLY A 103 13.64 3.03 -15.89
N GLY A 104 12.51 3.70 -16.11
CA GLY A 104 12.46 5.17 -16.21
C GLY A 104 12.72 5.76 -17.60
N LEU A 105 13.17 4.96 -18.57
CA LEU A 105 13.40 5.44 -19.94
C LEU A 105 12.13 5.44 -20.81
N THR A 106 11.11 4.71 -20.43
CA THR A 106 9.84 4.65 -21.12
C THR A 106 8.70 5.12 -20.21
N ARG A 107 7.61 5.60 -20.81
CA ARG A 107 6.42 5.99 -20.04
C ARG A 107 5.84 4.76 -19.32
N PRO A 108 5.52 4.86 -18.02
CA PRO A 108 4.87 3.78 -17.31
C PRO A 108 3.43 3.57 -17.83
N ILE A 109 2.93 2.36 -17.69
CA ILE A 109 1.55 1.99 -18.09
C ILE A 109 0.50 2.77 -17.28
N PHE A 110 0.83 3.08 -16.03
CA PHE A 110 0.08 3.93 -15.11
C PHE A 110 1.04 4.74 -14.26
N ASN A 111 0.59 5.90 -13.77
CA ASN A 111 1.45 6.85 -13.06
C ASN A 111 1.70 6.46 -11.60
N THR A 112 0.75 5.78 -10.97
CA THR A 112 0.82 5.39 -9.56
C THR A 112 0.07 4.09 -9.32
N VAL A 113 0.37 3.42 -8.22
CA VAL A 113 -0.46 2.31 -7.72
C VAL A 113 -1.29 2.81 -6.56
N ILE A 114 -2.59 2.50 -6.57
CA ILE A 114 -3.47 2.73 -5.43
C ILE A 114 -4.09 1.39 -5.04
N SER A 115 -3.70 0.88 -3.89
CA SER A 115 -4.15 -0.40 -3.36
C SER A 115 -5.08 -0.20 -2.17
N ASN A 116 -6.13 -1.01 -2.09
CA ASN A 116 -6.97 -1.11 -0.90
C ASN A 116 -6.95 -2.55 -0.40
N VAL A 117 -6.41 -2.74 0.80
CA VAL A 117 -6.30 -4.05 1.45
C VAL A 117 -7.32 -4.12 2.59
N PRO A 118 -8.36 -4.95 2.48
CA PRO A 118 -9.27 -5.17 3.58
C PRO A 118 -8.54 -5.86 4.74
N GLY A 119 -8.56 -5.25 5.90
CA GLY A 119 -8.01 -5.80 7.12
C GLY A 119 -9.10 -6.25 8.10
N PRO A 120 -8.72 -6.76 9.29
CA PRO A 120 -9.65 -7.26 10.29
C PRO A 120 -10.60 -6.17 10.79
N SER A 121 -11.89 -6.52 10.92
CA SER A 121 -12.91 -5.62 11.47
C SER A 121 -12.93 -5.57 13.00
N ARG A 122 -12.10 -6.39 13.66
CA ARG A 122 -12.00 -6.49 15.13
C ARG A 122 -10.62 -6.05 15.60
N ASP A 123 -10.53 -5.63 16.85
CA ASP A 123 -9.26 -5.32 17.49
C ASP A 123 -8.37 -6.55 17.58
N LEU A 124 -7.10 -6.36 17.25
CA LEU A 124 -6.06 -7.37 17.39
C LEU A 124 -5.18 -7.04 18.58
N TYR A 125 -4.64 -8.08 19.19
CA TYR A 125 -3.75 -7.98 20.35
C TYR A 125 -2.46 -8.74 20.10
N PHE A 126 -1.35 -8.16 20.50
CA PHE A 126 -0.05 -8.80 20.46
C PHE A 126 0.57 -8.75 21.87
N SER A 127 0.81 -9.91 22.48
CA SER A 127 1.34 -10.01 23.85
C SER A 127 0.58 -9.16 24.89
N GLY A 128 -0.76 -9.11 24.79
CA GLY A 128 -1.63 -8.35 25.68
C GLY A 128 -1.77 -6.85 25.33
N CYS A 129 -1.00 -6.33 24.39
CA CYS A 129 -1.11 -4.96 23.91
C CYS A 129 -2.07 -4.88 22.72
N ARG A 130 -3.01 -3.94 22.75
CA ARG A 130 -3.92 -3.70 21.65
C ARG A 130 -3.18 -3.03 20.49
N LEU A 131 -3.41 -3.52 19.27
CA LEU A 131 -2.96 -2.84 18.05
C LEU A 131 -3.89 -1.66 17.81
N GLU A 132 -3.37 -0.44 17.93
CA GLU A 132 -4.14 0.78 17.71
C GLU A 132 -4.28 1.10 16.22
N GLN A 133 -3.18 1.04 15.49
CA GLN A 133 -3.11 1.37 14.06
C GLN A 133 -1.96 0.61 13.41
N PHE A 134 -2.07 0.33 12.13
CA PHE A 134 -0.92 -0.11 11.34
C PHE A 134 -0.98 0.50 9.93
N TYR A 135 0.19 0.75 9.37
CA TYR A 135 0.34 1.39 8.07
C TYR A 135 1.14 0.47 7.15
N PRO A 136 0.64 0.17 5.95
CA PRO A 136 1.35 -0.66 5.00
C PRO A 136 2.48 0.12 4.34
N ILE A 137 3.59 -0.57 4.07
CA ILE A 137 4.69 -0.04 3.26
C ILE A 137 4.71 -0.84 1.95
N SER A 138 4.76 -0.12 0.84
CA SER A 138 4.76 -0.70 -0.50
C SER A 138 6.05 -0.42 -1.25
N LEU A 139 6.34 -1.23 -2.25
CA LEU A 139 7.47 -1.01 -3.15
C LEU A 139 7.10 0.02 -4.22
N ILE A 140 8.08 0.78 -4.65
CA ILE A 140 8.00 1.67 -5.80
C ILE A 140 8.90 1.10 -6.90
N PRO A 141 8.33 0.59 -8.00
CA PRO A 141 9.14 0.13 -9.14
C PRO A 141 9.76 1.32 -9.88
N HIS A 142 10.85 1.08 -10.59
CA HIS A 142 11.48 2.08 -11.44
C HIS A 142 10.48 2.70 -12.42
N GLY A 143 10.53 4.02 -12.58
CA GLY A 143 9.61 4.79 -13.41
C GLY A 143 8.31 5.20 -12.73
N GLN A 144 8.13 4.86 -11.46
CA GLN A 144 7.03 5.37 -10.63
C GLN A 144 7.58 6.17 -9.45
N ALA A 145 6.86 7.22 -9.07
CA ALA A 145 7.27 8.08 -7.96
C ALA A 145 6.43 7.89 -6.69
N LEU A 146 5.22 7.32 -6.80
CA LEU A 146 4.25 7.23 -5.71
C LEU A 146 3.51 5.91 -5.71
N ASN A 147 3.34 5.34 -4.53
CA ASN A 147 2.41 4.26 -4.23
C ASN A 147 1.54 4.67 -3.04
N ILE A 148 0.23 4.47 -3.15
CA ILE A 148 -0.72 4.74 -2.06
C ILE A 148 -1.37 3.41 -1.69
N THR A 149 -1.26 3.04 -0.41
CA THR A 149 -1.91 1.83 0.09
C THR A 149 -2.83 2.19 1.25
N VAL A 150 -4.06 1.72 1.15
CA VAL A 150 -5.09 1.89 2.17
C VAL A 150 -5.35 0.55 2.83
N VAL A 151 -5.39 0.52 4.14
CA VAL A 151 -5.77 -0.67 4.91
C VAL A 151 -6.92 -0.32 5.84
N SER A 152 -7.99 -1.12 5.79
CA SER A 152 -9.06 -1.02 6.79
C SER A 152 -8.69 -1.84 8.04
N TYR A 153 -8.91 -1.28 9.23
CA TYR A 153 -8.67 -1.97 10.50
C TYR A 153 -9.62 -1.43 11.56
N SER A 154 -10.39 -2.32 12.21
CA SER A 154 -11.26 -1.98 13.34
C SER A 154 -12.12 -0.72 13.11
N GLY A 155 -12.72 -0.60 11.92
CA GLY A 155 -13.58 0.54 11.55
C GLY A 155 -12.84 1.80 11.08
N GLN A 156 -11.52 1.76 10.97
CA GLN A 156 -10.69 2.86 10.50
C GLN A 156 -10.08 2.57 9.11
N PHE A 157 -9.76 3.62 8.36
CA PHE A 157 -8.95 3.56 7.15
C PHE A 157 -7.58 4.18 7.42
N ASN A 158 -6.55 3.36 7.35
CA ASN A 158 -5.17 3.80 7.48
C ASN A 158 -4.58 3.96 6.07
N VAL A 159 -4.16 5.16 5.73
CA VAL A 159 -3.62 5.50 4.42
C VAL A 159 -2.12 5.70 4.53
N ALA A 160 -1.35 5.00 3.72
CA ALA A 160 0.10 5.14 3.65
C ALA A 160 0.55 5.58 2.27
N PHE A 161 1.51 6.48 2.25
CA PHE A 161 2.16 6.99 1.05
C PHE A 161 3.61 6.51 1.05
N THR A 162 4.00 5.78 0.02
CA THR A 162 5.40 5.44 -0.23
C THR A 162 5.82 6.19 -1.49
N GLY A 163 6.83 7.04 -1.37
CA GLY A 163 7.23 7.92 -2.46
C GLY A 163 8.73 8.01 -2.63
N ASP A 164 9.15 8.31 -3.84
CA ASP A 164 10.52 8.65 -4.16
C ASP A 164 10.86 10.04 -3.62
N HIS A 165 11.93 10.13 -2.83
CA HIS A 165 12.32 11.35 -2.13
C HIS A 165 12.65 12.50 -3.09
N ASP A 166 13.31 12.18 -4.20
CA ASP A 166 13.79 13.21 -5.13
C ASP A 166 12.69 13.65 -6.10
N ALA A 167 11.80 12.72 -6.48
CA ALA A 167 10.67 13.01 -7.36
C ALA A 167 9.51 13.70 -6.66
N LEU A 168 9.33 13.48 -5.34
CA LEU A 168 8.20 14.00 -4.57
C LEU A 168 8.66 14.81 -3.35
N PRO A 169 9.21 16.02 -3.53
CA PRO A 169 9.63 16.86 -2.43
C PRO A 169 8.45 17.21 -1.51
N SER A 170 8.65 17.10 -0.20
CA SER A 170 7.61 17.35 0.82
C SER A 170 6.37 16.45 0.66
N MET A 171 6.57 15.17 0.31
CA MET A 171 5.51 14.19 0.09
C MET A 171 4.57 14.06 1.30
N GLN A 172 5.03 14.30 2.52
CA GLN A 172 4.22 14.29 3.74
C GLN A 172 3.00 15.23 3.66
N ARG A 173 3.01 16.24 2.78
CA ARG A 173 1.85 17.09 2.54
C ARG A 173 0.66 16.34 1.93
N LEU A 174 0.90 15.22 1.24
CA LEU A 174 -0.18 14.37 0.71
C LEU A 174 -1.11 13.87 1.82
N SER A 175 -0.61 13.61 3.02
CA SER A 175 -1.45 13.20 4.15
C SER A 175 -2.40 14.32 4.59
N VAL A 176 -1.91 15.56 4.63
CA VAL A 176 -2.73 16.74 4.94
C VAL A 176 -3.79 16.94 3.86
N TYR A 177 -3.39 16.94 2.59
CA TYR A 177 -4.32 17.09 1.46
C TYR A 177 -5.36 15.98 1.38
N THR A 178 -5.05 14.79 1.91
CA THR A 178 -6.01 13.68 1.98
C THR A 178 -7.12 13.98 3.00
N GLY A 179 -6.78 14.55 4.14
CA GLY A 179 -7.75 15.02 5.12
C GLY A 179 -8.64 16.13 4.56
N GLU A 180 -8.03 17.16 3.98
CA GLU A 180 -8.73 18.29 3.36
C GLU A 180 -9.62 17.85 2.18
N ALA A 181 -9.16 16.89 1.37
CA ALA A 181 -9.94 16.33 0.27
C ALA A 181 -11.15 15.52 0.75
N LEU A 182 -11.05 14.89 1.92
CA LEU A 182 -12.19 14.24 2.55
C LEU A 182 -13.22 15.27 3.00
N GLU A 183 -12.78 16.31 3.71
CA GLU A 183 -13.65 17.42 4.18
C GLU A 183 -14.34 18.14 3.00
N GLU A 184 -13.60 18.40 1.91
CA GLU A 184 -14.13 18.98 0.68
C GLU A 184 -15.24 18.10 0.07
N LEU A 185 -15.01 16.79 0.02
CA LEU A 185 -15.96 15.84 -0.55
C LEU A 185 -17.22 15.70 0.35
N GLU A 186 -17.05 15.67 1.66
CA GLU A 186 -18.13 15.64 2.64
C GLU A 186 -19.02 16.89 2.52
N ALA A 187 -18.41 18.06 2.45
CA ALA A 187 -19.10 19.32 2.25
C ALA A 187 -19.89 19.34 0.92
N ALA A 188 -19.27 18.86 -0.16
CA ALA A 188 -19.90 18.80 -1.47
C ALA A 188 -21.07 17.79 -1.54
N LEU A 189 -21.03 16.74 -0.71
CA LEU A 189 -22.11 15.75 -0.58
C LEU A 189 -23.19 16.17 0.42
N GLY A 190 -23.01 17.27 1.16
CA GLY A 190 -23.91 17.70 2.22
C GLY A 190 -23.93 16.75 3.43
N VAL A 191 -22.85 15.99 3.63
CA VAL A 191 -22.69 15.07 4.76
C VAL A 191 -22.04 15.81 5.91
N THR A 192 -22.77 16.00 7.00
CA THR A 192 -22.22 16.53 8.25
C THR A 192 -21.93 15.36 9.19
N TRP A 193 -20.65 15.05 9.40
CA TRP A 193 -20.22 14.13 10.45
C TRP A 193 -19.97 14.92 11.74
N GLU A 194 -20.65 14.55 12.82
CA GLU A 194 -20.06 14.82 14.13
C GLU A 194 -18.80 13.93 14.26
N SER A 195 -17.70 14.44 13.75
CA SER A 195 -16.43 13.74 13.91
C SER A 195 -16.07 13.74 15.39
N LYS A 196 -16.13 12.58 16.03
CA LYS A 196 -15.26 12.33 17.15
C LYS A 196 -13.83 12.35 16.56
N ARG A 197 -13.23 13.53 16.50
CA ARG A 197 -11.80 13.65 16.20
C ARG A 197 -11.12 12.74 17.21
N VAL A 198 -10.50 11.68 16.71
CA VAL A 198 -9.52 10.95 17.50
C VAL A 198 -8.44 11.99 17.76
N GLU A 199 -8.35 12.46 19.00
CA GLU A 199 -7.31 13.41 19.39
C GLU A 199 -5.97 12.79 18.95
N PRO A 200 -5.09 13.57 18.29
CA PRO A 200 -3.77 13.06 17.96
C PRO A 200 -3.17 12.54 19.26
N ILE A 201 -2.68 11.30 19.24
CA ILE A 201 -1.96 10.71 20.36
C ILE A 201 -0.71 11.57 20.55
N VAL A 202 -0.85 12.67 21.30
CA VAL A 202 0.27 13.42 21.80
C VAL A 202 0.95 12.47 22.74
N SER A 203 2.12 11.95 22.33
CA SER A 203 2.99 11.14 23.14
C SER A 203 3.00 11.72 24.57
N SER A 204 2.25 11.09 25.46
CA SER A 204 2.30 11.45 26.88
C SER A 204 3.76 11.30 27.28
N LYS A 205 4.33 12.38 27.79
CA LYS A 205 5.69 12.44 28.31
C LYS A 205 6.02 11.14 29.01
N ALA A 206 7.03 10.44 28.51
CA ALA A 206 7.55 9.24 29.15
C ALA A 206 7.87 9.59 30.60
N THR A 207 7.00 9.19 31.49
CA THR A 207 7.28 9.16 32.92
C THR A 207 8.37 8.12 33.08
N THR A 208 9.58 8.60 33.32
CA THR A 208 10.76 7.76 33.55
C THR A 208 10.59 7.06 34.90
N GLU A 209 9.76 6.05 34.93
CA GLU A 209 9.74 5.09 36.03
C GLU A 209 11.02 4.27 35.94
N LYS A 210 11.91 4.50 36.92
CA LYS A 210 13.15 3.74 37.08
C LYS A 210 12.79 2.27 37.28
N ARG A 211 12.95 1.46 36.24
CA ARG A 211 12.87 0.00 36.30
C ARG A 211 13.88 -0.49 37.36
N PRO A 212 13.47 -1.36 38.29
CA PRO A 212 14.40 -1.98 39.22
C PRO A 212 15.42 -2.83 38.43
N VAL A 213 16.68 -2.67 38.77
CA VAL A 213 17.79 -3.41 38.19
C VAL A 213 17.58 -4.91 38.46
N ALA A 214 17.33 -5.69 37.42
CA ALA A 214 17.18 -7.12 37.50
C ALA A 214 18.47 -7.80 37.95
N ALA A 215 18.35 -8.71 38.92
CA ALA A 215 19.42 -9.49 39.52
C ALA A 215 20.24 -10.28 38.49
N LYS A 216 21.52 -10.42 38.76
CA LYS A 216 22.55 -11.12 38.00
C LYS A 216 22.09 -12.53 37.55
N LYS A 217 22.20 -12.82 36.26
CA LYS A 217 22.05 -14.16 35.69
C LYS A 217 23.12 -15.11 36.25
N PRO A 218 22.77 -16.36 36.55
CA PRO A 218 23.76 -17.37 36.93
C PRO A 218 24.62 -17.76 35.71
N ALA A 219 25.90 -18.07 36.00
CA ALA A 219 26.92 -18.40 35.01
C ALA A 219 26.56 -19.66 34.22
N VAL A 220 26.64 -19.57 32.90
CA VAL A 220 26.51 -20.72 31.99
C VAL A 220 27.71 -21.60 32.11
N ARG A 221 27.55 -22.86 32.56
CA ARG A 221 28.52 -23.90 32.55
C ARG A 221 28.88 -24.27 31.10
N LYS A 222 30.16 -24.18 30.74
CA LYS A 222 30.70 -24.69 29.46
C LYS A 222 30.51 -26.21 29.34
N PRO A 223 30.07 -26.75 28.21
CA PRO A 223 30.02 -28.18 28.00
C PRO A 223 31.46 -28.74 27.82
N ALA A 224 31.70 -29.91 28.40
CA ALA A 224 32.96 -30.66 28.30
C ALA A 224 33.19 -31.12 26.85
N THR A 225 34.41 -30.92 26.37
CA THR A 225 34.89 -31.42 25.08
C THR A 225 35.03 -32.94 25.12
N ALA A 226 34.20 -33.65 24.34
CA ALA A 226 34.36 -35.07 24.08
C ALA A 226 35.51 -35.29 23.08
N LYS A 227 36.51 -36.10 23.46
CA LYS A 227 37.57 -36.55 22.59
C LYS A 227 37.02 -37.50 21.54
N VAL A 228 37.13 -37.12 20.27
CA VAL A 228 36.88 -38.02 19.13
C VAL A 228 38.10 -38.91 18.93
N GLY A 229 37.88 -40.20 19.11
CA GLY A 229 38.89 -41.25 18.83
C GLY A 229 39.04 -41.46 17.32
N ALA A 230 40.30 -41.52 16.89
CA ALA A 230 40.68 -41.80 15.50
C ALA A 230 40.33 -43.23 15.11
N SER A 231 39.55 -43.44 14.07
CA SER A 231 39.34 -44.72 13.41
C SER A 231 40.27 -44.88 12.21
N LYS A 232 40.92 -46.04 12.11
CA LYS A 232 41.88 -46.45 11.06
C LYS A 232 41.20 -46.62 9.69
N PRO A 233 41.96 -46.46 8.58
CA PRO A 233 41.45 -46.67 7.23
C PRO A 233 41.30 -48.15 6.89
N VAL A 234 40.17 -48.51 6.29
CA VAL A 234 39.93 -49.82 5.67
C VAL A 234 40.47 -49.79 4.24
N LYS A 235 41.33 -50.80 3.91
CA LYS A 235 41.86 -51.08 2.58
C LYS A 235 40.75 -51.62 1.66
N ALA A 236 40.75 -51.12 0.43
CA ALA A 236 39.99 -51.69 -0.68
C ALA A 236 40.51 -53.07 -1.10
N ALA A 237 39.62 -53.97 -1.41
CA ALA A 237 39.80 -55.08 -2.35
C ALA A 237 38.58 -55.03 -3.30
#